data_3d39c5f218ad048e94f701c9e01ff1b1
#
_entry.id   3d39c5f218ad048e94f701c9e01ff1b1
#
_cell.length_a   1.000
_cell.length_b   1.000
_cell.length_c   1.000
_cell.angle_alpha   90.00
_cell.angle_beta   90.00
_cell.angle_gamma   90.00
#
_symmetry.space_group_name_H-M   'P 1'
#
loop_
_entity.id
_entity.type
_entity.pdbx_description
1 polymer ?
#
loop_
_entity_poly.entity_id
_entity_poly.type
_entity_poly.pdbx_seq_one_letter_code
_entity_poly.pdbx_strand_id
1 'polypeptide(L)'
;PSESPAIVVKETDLTGGVPNVQTTTGAFCGNFRWGPINQATLIDNEASLADKFGTPDDTYAVDFHTASSFLRYSNQLFVVRAANLDSAVNAADASAVLIRNDDHFDTLTPSGKVYARCAGTLGNSIKVVSAGPTTWTGWTASYKAEFDAAPTGNEIHVLVLDEDGTITGT
;
A
#
# COMPACT_ATOMS: atom_id res chain seq x y z
N PRO A 1 46.88 -61.07 29.91
CA PRO A 1 46.15 -59.84 29.85
C PRO A 1 44.76 -60.15 29.35
N SER A 2 43.76 -59.94 30.19
CA SER A 2 42.36 -60.08 29.79
C SER A 2 41.93 -58.71 29.23
N GLU A 3 41.64 -58.66 27.97
CA GLU A 3 41.01 -57.51 27.37
C GLU A 3 39.53 -57.52 27.75
N SER A 4 39.14 -56.58 28.61
CA SER A 4 37.73 -56.39 28.93
C SER A 4 37.02 -55.81 27.70
N PRO A 5 35.89 -56.38 27.27
CA PRO A 5 35.12 -55.77 26.22
C PRO A 5 34.60 -54.39 26.67
N ALA A 6 35.09 -53.35 26.04
CA ALA A 6 34.60 -52.01 26.28
C ALA A 6 33.40 -51.76 25.36
N ILE A 7 32.27 -51.42 25.95
CA ILE A 7 31.13 -50.89 25.20
C ILE A 7 31.40 -49.41 24.98
N VAL A 8 31.72 -49.03 23.74
CA VAL A 8 31.83 -47.61 23.38
C VAL A 8 30.41 -47.17 22.97
N VAL A 9 29.76 -46.46 23.86
CA VAL A 9 28.49 -45.74 23.51
C VAL A 9 28.90 -44.45 22.80
N LYS A 10 28.64 -44.38 21.54
CA LYS A 10 28.73 -43.14 20.79
C LYS A 10 27.35 -42.49 20.75
N GLU A 11 27.12 -41.53 21.63
CA GLU A 11 25.92 -40.74 21.61
C GLU A 11 26.08 -39.67 20.48
N THR A 12 25.27 -39.77 19.48
CA THR A 12 25.18 -38.77 18.42
C THR A 12 24.01 -37.87 18.77
N ASP A 13 24.32 -36.70 19.32
CA ASP A 13 23.32 -35.67 19.58
C ASP A 13 22.84 -35.12 18.22
N LEU A 14 21.64 -35.53 17.81
CA LEU A 14 20.98 -35.06 16.61
C LEU A 14 20.12 -33.82 16.89
N THR A 15 20.07 -33.32 18.14
CA THR A 15 19.32 -32.11 18.51
C THR A 15 19.98 -30.83 18.03
N GLY A 16 21.28 -30.84 17.72
CA GLY A 16 21.99 -29.69 17.13
C GLY A 16 21.75 -29.48 15.63
N GLY A 17 21.01 -30.39 14.99
CA GLY A 17 20.76 -30.34 13.55
C GLY A 17 19.33 -29.95 13.16
N VAL A 18 18.49 -29.46 14.08
CA VAL A 18 17.26 -28.80 13.67
C VAL A 18 17.68 -27.45 13.09
N PRO A 19 17.64 -27.29 11.75
CA PRO A 19 17.81 -25.95 11.22
C PRO A 19 16.72 -25.09 11.84
N ASN A 20 17.09 -24.11 12.64
CA ASN A 20 16.19 -23.09 13.11
C ASN A 20 15.83 -22.20 11.89
N VAL A 21 15.13 -22.80 10.95
CA VAL A 21 14.47 -22.10 9.87
C VAL A 21 13.21 -21.53 10.51
N GLN A 22 13.37 -20.48 11.27
CA GLN A 22 12.26 -19.61 11.56
C GLN A 22 11.90 -18.93 10.24
N THR A 23 11.07 -19.62 9.46
CA THR A 23 10.32 -18.95 8.40
C THR A 23 9.26 -18.09 9.10
N THR A 24 9.70 -16.92 9.56
CA THR A 24 8.82 -15.89 10.13
C THR A 24 8.11 -15.10 9.02
N THR A 25 8.12 -15.62 7.81
CA THR A 25 7.39 -15.05 6.69
C THR A 25 5.93 -15.48 6.75
N GLY A 26 5.04 -14.52 6.84
CA GLY A 26 3.60 -14.74 6.81
C GLY A 26 2.96 -14.29 5.51
N ALA A 27 1.74 -14.75 5.27
CA ALA A 27 0.88 -14.26 4.20
C ALA A 27 -0.51 -13.98 4.76
N PHE A 28 -1.08 -12.86 4.39
CA PHE A 28 -2.42 -12.43 4.81
C PHE A 28 -3.21 -11.90 3.63
N CYS A 29 -4.43 -12.36 3.48
CA CYS A 29 -5.39 -11.83 2.51
C CYS A 29 -6.54 -11.20 3.29
N GLY A 30 -6.79 -9.93 3.07
CA GLY A 30 -7.81 -9.20 3.81
C GLY A 30 -8.38 -8.02 3.03
N ASN A 31 -9.41 -7.44 3.63
CA ASN A 31 -10.06 -6.26 3.09
C ASN A 31 -9.44 -5.00 3.72
N PHE A 32 -8.95 -4.10 2.90
CA PHE A 32 -8.29 -2.88 3.33
C PHE A 32 -8.88 -1.67 2.63
N ARG A 33 -8.77 -0.53 3.28
CA ARG A 33 -9.32 0.74 2.81
C ARG A 33 -8.70 1.21 1.50
N TRP A 34 -7.40 0.94 1.32
CA TRP A 34 -6.59 1.40 0.21
C TRP A 34 -5.60 0.29 -0.22
N GLY A 35 -4.81 0.55 -1.25
CA GLY A 35 -3.73 -0.33 -1.68
C GLY A 35 -4.03 -1.14 -2.93
N PRO A 36 -3.00 -1.80 -3.50
CA PRO A 36 -3.13 -2.59 -4.71
C PRO A 36 -3.99 -3.83 -4.46
N ILE A 37 -4.85 -4.14 -5.43
CA ILE A 37 -5.73 -5.31 -5.41
C ILE A 37 -5.03 -6.46 -6.14
N ASN A 38 -5.14 -7.67 -5.60
CA ASN A 38 -4.60 -8.90 -6.21
C ASN A 38 -3.07 -8.85 -6.45
N GLN A 39 -2.36 -8.10 -5.64
CA GLN A 39 -0.91 -8.00 -5.66
C GLN A 39 -0.34 -8.30 -4.27
N ALA A 40 0.59 -9.24 -4.18
CA ALA A 40 1.29 -9.53 -2.93
C ALA A 40 2.29 -8.40 -2.63
N THR A 41 2.07 -7.71 -1.53
CA THR A 41 2.91 -6.59 -1.08
C THR A 41 3.62 -6.99 0.20
N LEU A 42 4.95 -6.92 0.21
CA LEU A 42 5.75 -7.18 1.41
C LEU A 42 5.64 -5.99 2.36
N ILE A 43 5.29 -6.30 3.60
CA ILE A 43 5.14 -5.35 4.71
C ILE A 43 6.06 -5.78 5.86
N ASP A 44 6.79 -4.85 6.40
CA ASP A 44 7.79 -5.06 7.45
C ASP A 44 7.37 -4.55 8.83
N ASN A 45 6.43 -3.59 8.88
CA ASN A 45 5.93 -3.01 10.12
C ASN A 45 4.53 -2.39 9.94
N GLU A 46 3.91 -2.00 11.05
CA GLU A 46 2.56 -1.41 11.05
C GLU A 46 2.50 -0.05 10.32
N ALA A 47 3.55 0.75 10.40
CA ALA A 47 3.58 2.04 9.68
C ALA A 47 3.58 1.82 8.16
N SER A 48 4.38 0.86 7.66
CA SER A 48 4.37 0.45 6.25
C SER A 48 3.02 -0.13 5.84
N LEU A 49 2.32 -0.85 6.75
CA LEU A 49 0.98 -1.37 6.50
C LEU A 49 -0.02 -0.21 6.31
N ALA A 50 0.00 0.78 7.21
CA ALA A 50 -0.85 1.96 7.13
C ALA A 50 -0.56 2.81 5.88
N ASP A 51 0.71 2.99 5.53
CA ASP A 51 1.14 3.73 4.35
C ASP A 51 0.64 3.08 3.04
N LYS A 52 0.73 1.75 2.95
CA LYS A 52 0.35 1.01 1.73
C LYS A 52 -1.13 0.72 1.62
N PHE A 53 -1.81 0.43 2.73
CA PHE A 53 -3.19 -0.07 2.75
C PHE A 53 -4.18 0.88 3.42
N GLY A 54 -3.71 2.04 3.86
CA GLY A 54 -4.50 3.06 4.55
C GLY A 54 -4.67 2.76 6.04
N THR A 55 -4.93 3.81 6.81
CA THR A 55 -5.26 3.69 8.23
C THR A 55 -6.60 2.98 8.41
N PRO A 56 -6.77 2.15 9.45
CA PRO A 56 -8.01 1.44 9.70
C PRO A 56 -9.13 2.40 10.06
N ASP A 57 -10.34 2.03 9.69
CA ASP A 57 -11.60 2.59 10.15
C ASP A 57 -12.51 1.47 10.69
N ASP A 58 -13.72 1.79 11.09
CA ASP A 58 -14.65 0.80 11.67
C ASP A 58 -14.93 -0.39 10.74
N THR A 59 -14.80 -0.22 9.43
CA THR A 59 -15.05 -1.29 8.44
C THR A 59 -13.85 -2.21 8.27
N TYR A 60 -12.64 -1.66 8.32
CA TYR A 60 -11.40 -2.38 7.96
C TYR A 60 -10.51 -2.70 9.17
N ALA A 61 -10.94 -2.32 10.38
CA ALA A 61 -10.14 -2.47 11.61
C ALA A 61 -9.74 -3.91 11.89
N VAL A 62 -10.64 -4.87 11.67
CA VAL A 62 -10.39 -6.29 11.99
C VAL A 62 -9.23 -6.83 11.17
N ASP A 63 -9.26 -6.65 9.87
CA ASP A 63 -8.22 -7.15 8.97
C ASP A 63 -6.90 -6.42 9.17
N PHE A 64 -6.97 -5.09 9.34
CA PHE A 64 -5.78 -4.28 9.62
C PHE A 64 -5.08 -4.72 10.92
N HIS A 65 -5.82 -4.83 12.02
CA HIS A 65 -5.23 -5.20 13.32
C HIS A 65 -4.80 -6.67 13.37
N THR A 66 -5.42 -7.54 12.59
CA THR A 66 -4.96 -8.92 12.43
C THR A 66 -3.58 -8.97 11.78
N ALA A 67 -3.42 -8.25 10.66
CA ALA A 67 -2.12 -8.11 9.98
C ALA A 67 -1.08 -7.44 10.87
N SER A 68 -1.44 -6.33 11.54
CA SER A 68 -0.57 -5.60 12.47
C SER A 68 -0.12 -6.49 13.65
N SER A 69 -1.00 -7.34 14.17
CA SER A 69 -0.67 -8.27 15.26
C SER A 69 0.44 -9.24 14.87
N PHE A 70 0.45 -9.73 13.63
CA PHE A 70 1.52 -10.57 13.11
C PHE A 70 2.84 -9.81 13.02
N LEU A 71 2.80 -8.55 12.59
CA LEU A 71 3.99 -7.69 12.44
C LEU A 71 4.70 -7.36 13.75
N ARG A 72 4.07 -7.62 14.90
CA ARG A 72 4.74 -7.53 16.22
C ARG A 72 5.76 -8.64 16.46
N TYR A 73 5.64 -9.74 15.73
CA TYR A 73 6.49 -10.93 15.87
C TYR A 73 7.40 -11.16 14.66
N SER A 74 7.09 -10.57 13.51
CA SER A 74 7.81 -10.74 12.27
C SER A 74 7.82 -9.44 11.47
N ASN A 75 8.87 -9.25 10.68
CA ASN A 75 9.03 -8.13 9.75
C ASN A 75 8.86 -8.57 8.28
N GLN A 76 8.24 -9.72 8.03
CA GLN A 76 8.03 -10.27 6.69
C GLN A 76 6.60 -10.80 6.55
N LEU A 77 5.67 -9.91 6.23
CA LEU A 77 4.29 -10.24 5.94
C LEU A 77 3.94 -9.87 4.49
N PHE A 78 3.58 -10.87 3.69
CA PHE A 78 2.97 -10.61 2.38
C PHE A 78 1.49 -10.35 2.56
N VAL A 79 1.05 -9.16 2.21
CA VAL A 79 -0.35 -8.75 2.28
C VAL A 79 -0.94 -8.68 0.89
N VAL A 80 -2.11 -9.27 0.70
CA VAL A 80 -2.91 -9.17 -0.52
C VAL A 80 -4.25 -8.54 -0.17
N ARG A 81 -4.57 -7.43 -0.82
CA ARG A 81 -5.89 -6.79 -0.67
C ARG A 81 -6.92 -7.53 -1.51
N ALA A 82 -7.96 -8.04 -0.84
CA ALA A 82 -9.19 -8.50 -1.48
C ALA A 82 -10.12 -7.32 -1.75
N ALA A 83 -10.83 -7.35 -2.87
CA ALA A 83 -11.88 -6.38 -3.18
C ALA A 83 -12.93 -7.03 -4.10
N ASN A 84 -14.15 -6.52 -4.04
CA ASN A 84 -15.17 -6.90 -5.00
C ASN A 84 -14.90 -6.21 -6.33
N LEU A 85 -14.41 -6.95 -7.32
CA LEU A 85 -13.98 -6.42 -8.61
C LEU A 85 -15.16 -5.89 -9.47
N ASP A 86 -16.39 -6.31 -9.18
CA ASP A 86 -17.57 -5.85 -9.93
C ASP A 86 -18.00 -4.44 -9.51
N SER A 87 -17.61 -4.00 -8.31
CA SER A 87 -17.99 -2.70 -7.76
C SER A 87 -16.80 -1.78 -7.43
N ALA A 88 -15.58 -2.31 -7.39
CA ALA A 88 -14.39 -1.54 -7.11
C ALA A 88 -14.03 -0.62 -8.29
N VAL A 89 -13.86 0.66 -8.01
CA VAL A 89 -13.45 1.66 -9.00
C VAL A 89 -12.45 2.64 -8.39
N ASN A 90 -11.59 3.20 -9.24
CA ASN A 90 -10.68 4.26 -8.87
C ASN A 90 -11.35 5.62 -9.16
N ALA A 91 -11.16 6.58 -8.26
CA ALA A 91 -11.55 7.96 -8.53
C ALA A 91 -10.76 8.50 -9.74
N ALA A 92 -11.44 9.25 -10.61
CA ALA A 92 -10.87 9.77 -11.83
C ALA A 92 -11.50 11.11 -12.22
N ASP A 93 -10.80 11.88 -13.04
CA ASP A 93 -11.31 13.15 -13.61
C ASP A 93 -12.32 12.95 -14.76
N ALA A 94 -12.46 11.71 -15.23
CA ALA A 94 -13.40 11.31 -16.28
C ALA A 94 -14.25 10.11 -15.81
N SER A 95 -14.47 9.12 -16.67
CA SER A 95 -15.21 7.92 -16.29
C SER A 95 -14.42 7.09 -15.30
N ALA A 96 -15.09 6.64 -14.24
CA ALA A 96 -14.51 5.74 -13.26
C ALA A 96 -13.99 4.46 -13.94
N VAL A 97 -12.84 3.98 -13.52
CA VAL A 97 -12.16 2.81 -14.05
C VAL A 97 -11.63 1.98 -12.91
N LEU A 98 -11.59 0.66 -13.05
CA LEU A 98 -10.91 -0.21 -12.10
C LEU A 98 -9.44 -0.35 -12.49
N ILE A 99 -8.55 0.18 -11.65
CA ILE A 99 -7.10 -0.06 -11.71
C ILE A 99 -6.77 -0.90 -10.49
N ARG A 100 -6.40 -2.15 -10.69
CA ARG A 100 -6.10 -3.08 -9.59
C ARG A 100 -4.74 -2.83 -8.99
N ASN A 101 -3.75 -2.63 -9.84
CA ASN A 101 -2.35 -2.39 -9.51
C ASN A 101 -1.63 -1.78 -10.72
N ASP A 102 -0.36 -1.48 -10.59
CA ASP A 102 0.44 -0.82 -11.62
C ASP A 102 0.52 -1.69 -12.91
N ASP A 103 0.72 -3.01 -12.79
CA ASP A 103 0.77 -3.92 -13.94
C ASP A 103 -0.56 -3.94 -14.71
N HIS A 104 -1.68 -3.84 -14.00
CA HIS A 104 -2.99 -3.76 -14.65
C HIS A 104 -3.19 -2.40 -15.34
N PHE A 105 -2.69 -1.31 -14.75
CA PHE A 105 -2.78 0.02 -15.37
C PHE A 105 -2.08 0.07 -16.73
N ASP A 106 -0.92 -0.56 -16.85
CA ASP A 106 -0.15 -0.62 -18.10
C ASP A 106 -0.88 -1.35 -19.23
N THR A 107 -1.89 -2.16 -18.90
CA THR A 107 -2.73 -2.85 -19.89
C THR A 107 -3.97 -2.03 -20.31
N LEU A 108 -4.27 -0.92 -19.62
CA LEU A 108 -5.44 -0.10 -19.85
C LEU A 108 -5.13 1.06 -20.81
N THR A 109 -6.18 1.54 -21.47
CA THR A 109 -6.16 2.79 -22.23
C THR A 109 -7.25 3.73 -21.67
N PRO A 110 -7.04 4.25 -20.45
CA PRO A 110 -8.06 5.06 -19.81
C PRO A 110 -8.24 6.42 -20.50
N SER A 111 -9.44 6.96 -20.48
CA SER A 111 -9.80 8.18 -21.21
C SER A 111 -9.51 9.47 -20.43
N GLY A 112 -9.26 9.41 -19.12
CA GLY A 112 -8.96 10.56 -18.28
C GLY A 112 -7.49 10.95 -18.28
N LYS A 113 -7.18 12.01 -17.56
CA LYS A 113 -5.81 12.51 -17.36
C LYS A 113 -5.27 12.19 -15.99
N VAL A 114 -6.16 12.03 -15.02
CA VAL A 114 -5.82 11.82 -13.61
C VAL A 114 -6.67 10.68 -13.05
N TYR A 115 -6.01 9.76 -12.36
CA TYR A 115 -6.64 8.61 -11.71
C TYR A 115 -6.05 8.42 -10.31
N ALA A 116 -6.90 8.10 -9.34
CA ALA A 116 -6.41 7.60 -8.08
C ALA A 116 -5.71 6.26 -8.29
N ARG A 117 -4.54 6.09 -7.72
CA ARG A 117 -3.71 4.89 -7.91
C ARG A 117 -4.41 3.60 -7.49
N CYS A 118 -5.23 3.67 -6.44
CA CYS A 118 -5.92 2.52 -5.89
C CYS A 118 -7.43 2.72 -5.91
N ALA A 119 -8.17 1.64 -6.08
CA ALA A 119 -9.61 1.65 -5.96
C ALA A 119 -10.06 1.82 -4.51
N GLY A 120 -11.14 2.55 -4.29
CA GLY A 120 -11.77 2.74 -2.98
C GLY A 120 -12.18 4.18 -2.71
N THR A 121 -12.99 4.34 -1.66
CA THR A 121 -13.58 5.64 -1.28
C THR A 121 -12.57 6.69 -0.86
N LEU A 122 -11.37 6.27 -0.44
CA LEU A 122 -10.30 7.18 -0.04
C LEU A 122 -9.88 8.10 -1.22
N GLY A 123 -9.94 7.59 -2.43
CA GLY A 123 -9.65 8.38 -3.63
C GLY A 123 -10.61 9.54 -3.87
N ASN A 124 -11.79 9.53 -3.28
CA ASN A 124 -12.78 10.62 -3.41
C ASN A 124 -12.36 11.90 -2.65
N SER A 125 -11.47 11.77 -1.66
CA SER A 125 -10.88 12.91 -0.95
C SER A 125 -9.80 13.63 -1.76
N ILE A 126 -9.32 13.02 -2.83
CA ILE A 126 -8.23 13.58 -3.64
C ILE A 126 -8.80 14.55 -4.67
N LYS A 127 -8.33 15.79 -4.62
CA LYS A 127 -8.61 16.82 -5.61
C LYS A 127 -7.32 17.22 -6.31
N VAL A 128 -7.34 17.16 -7.63
CA VAL A 128 -6.21 17.59 -8.45
C VAL A 128 -6.61 18.84 -9.22
N VAL A 129 -5.84 19.91 -9.05
CA VAL A 129 -6.03 21.17 -9.79
C VAL A 129 -4.75 21.51 -10.53
N SER A 130 -4.88 22.09 -11.71
CA SER A 130 -3.73 22.47 -12.52
C SER A 130 -3.91 23.87 -13.13
N ALA A 131 -2.82 24.61 -13.27
CA ALA A 131 -2.81 25.87 -13.98
C ALA A 131 -1.57 26.01 -14.85
N GLY A 132 -1.77 26.40 -16.08
CA GLY A 132 -0.74 26.91 -16.97
C GLY A 132 -0.71 28.44 -16.98
N PRO A 133 0.16 29.07 -17.78
CA PRO A 133 0.32 30.53 -17.83
C PRO A 133 -0.98 31.29 -18.09
N THR A 134 -1.85 30.75 -18.94
CA THR A 134 -3.11 31.39 -19.32
C THR A 134 -4.23 31.23 -18.30
N THR A 135 -4.20 30.17 -17.48
CA THR A 135 -5.23 29.85 -16.49
C THR A 135 -4.83 30.27 -15.07
N TRP A 136 -3.57 30.63 -14.85
CA TRP A 136 -3.04 31.04 -13.56
C TRP A 136 -3.81 32.19 -12.90
N THR A 137 -4.21 33.20 -13.70
CA THR A 137 -4.92 34.37 -13.18
C THR A 137 -6.23 34.00 -12.50
N GLY A 138 -6.93 32.99 -13.02
CA GLY A 138 -8.20 32.49 -12.46
C GLY A 138 -8.05 31.54 -11.27
N TRP A 139 -6.83 31.14 -10.91
CA TRP A 139 -6.62 30.23 -9.78
C TRP A 139 -6.92 30.93 -8.46
N THR A 140 -7.37 30.14 -7.48
CA THR A 140 -7.65 30.59 -6.12
C THR A 140 -6.36 31.08 -5.45
N ALA A 141 -6.46 32.12 -4.63
CA ALA A 141 -5.28 32.68 -3.96
C ALA A 141 -4.56 31.69 -3.05
N SER A 142 -5.31 30.78 -2.37
CA SER A 142 -4.73 29.71 -1.56
C SER A 142 -3.91 28.73 -2.37
N TYR A 143 -4.32 28.39 -3.58
CA TYR A 143 -3.55 27.50 -4.45
C TYR A 143 -2.29 28.16 -4.99
N LYS A 144 -2.37 29.45 -5.27
CA LYS A 144 -1.22 30.25 -5.72
C LYS A 144 -0.14 30.38 -4.65
N ALA A 145 -0.56 30.39 -3.38
CA ALA A 145 0.36 30.52 -2.25
C ALA A 145 1.31 29.33 -2.08
N GLU A 146 0.98 28.20 -2.68
CA GLU A 146 1.82 26.99 -2.66
C GLU A 146 2.99 27.06 -3.68
N PHE A 147 3.04 28.10 -4.50
CA PHE A 147 4.05 28.28 -5.54
C PHE A 147 4.70 29.65 -5.45
N ASP A 148 6.01 29.70 -5.65
CA ASP A 148 6.79 30.95 -5.57
C ASP A 148 6.48 31.94 -6.70
N ALA A 149 6.10 31.45 -7.88
CA ALA A 149 5.84 32.25 -9.05
C ALA A 149 4.75 31.65 -9.97
N ALA A 150 4.23 32.48 -10.86
CA ALA A 150 3.34 32.03 -11.94
C ALA A 150 4.10 31.16 -12.95
N PRO A 151 3.44 30.13 -13.54
CA PRO A 151 4.06 29.28 -14.56
C PRO A 151 4.34 30.13 -15.82
N THR A 152 5.45 29.86 -16.50
CA THR A 152 5.89 30.55 -17.71
C THR A 152 6.08 29.59 -18.87
N GLY A 153 5.95 30.04 -20.09
CA GLY A 153 6.17 29.23 -21.29
C GLY A 153 5.24 28.00 -21.35
N ASN A 154 5.81 26.81 -21.26
CA ASN A 154 5.09 25.54 -21.28
C ASN A 154 4.96 24.89 -19.88
N GLU A 155 5.26 25.64 -18.83
CA GLU A 155 5.13 25.14 -17.45
C GLU A 155 3.67 24.96 -17.05
N ILE A 156 3.42 23.96 -16.22
CA ILE A 156 2.14 23.71 -15.61
C ILE A 156 2.38 23.46 -14.12
N HIS A 157 1.70 24.20 -13.27
CA HIS A 157 1.62 23.88 -11.85
C HIS A 157 0.47 22.88 -11.62
N VAL A 158 0.76 21.86 -10.84
CA VAL A 158 -0.22 20.85 -10.43
C VAL A 158 -0.22 20.79 -8.91
N LEU A 159 -1.39 20.91 -8.31
CA LEU A 159 -1.59 20.80 -6.88
C LEU A 159 -2.54 19.64 -6.59
N VAL A 160 -2.14 18.78 -5.68
CA VAL A 160 -2.94 17.66 -5.18
C VAL A 160 -3.35 17.97 -3.77
N LEU A 161 -4.65 17.93 -3.51
CA LEU A 161 -5.26 18.27 -2.23
C LEU A 161 -5.99 17.06 -1.66
N ASP A 162 -5.96 16.93 -0.35
CA ASP A 162 -6.85 16.07 0.41
C ASP A 162 -8.03 16.92 0.89
N GLU A 163 -9.11 16.95 0.09
CA GLU A 163 -10.22 17.92 0.29
C GLU A 163 -10.99 17.65 1.57
N ASP A 164 -11.13 16.39 1.95
CA ASP A 164 -11.88 15.96 3.13
C ASP A 164 -10.98 15.63 4.34
N GLY A 165 -9.66 15.78 4.21
CA GLY A 165 -8.69 15.45 5.26
C GLY A 165 -8.63 13.95 5.60
N THR A 166 -9.17 13.09 4.74
CA THR A 166 -9.32 11.66 5.03
C THR A 166 -7.99 10.89 4.92
N ILE A 167 -7.04 11.44 4.18
CA ILE A 167 -5.72 10.84 3.95
C ILE A 167 -4.71 11.44 4.94
N THR A 168 -4.69 12.75 5.07
CA THR A 168 -3.72 13.47 5.91
C THR A 168 -4.16 13.60 7.37
N GLY A 169 -5.46 13.46 7.66
CA GLY A 169 -6.01 13.58 9.00
C GLY A 169 -6.19 15.03 9.47
N THR A 170 -6.23 16.01 8.55
CA THR A 170 -6.38 17.45 8.84
C THR A 170 -7.68 18.00 8.29
#